data_c4520fd0951323b6aa3fa3d44fcc526a
#
_entry.id   c4520fd0951323b6aa3fa3d44fcc526a
#
_cell.length_a   1.000
_cell.length_b   1.000
_cell.length_c   1.000
_cell.angle_alpha   90.00
_cell.angle_beta   90.00
_cell.angle_gamma   90.00
#
_symmetry.space_group_name_H-M   'P 1'
#
loop_
_entity.id
_entity.type
_entity.pdbx_description
1 polymer ?
#
loop_
_entity_poly.entity_id
_entity_poly.type
_entity_poly.pdbx_seq_one_letter_code
_entity_poly.pdbx_strand_id
1 'polypeptide(L)'
;NVRVAAYCRVSTGDESQQTSYAAQKSFYTRLITEKTGWKFAGIYADEALSGTSRIRRAEFNRMMEDAKAGKLDYIVSKSISRFARNTVDTLTCIRELRQLDPPVGVFFEKENIDTLDAKGELILTILSALAQDESRSISDNIRWAFQKKFQAGQPQINLNRMLGYEKGEDGTWKIHAEQAEIV
;
A
#
# COMPACT_ATOMS: atom_id res chain seq x y z
N ASN A 1 -29.28 7.97 0.13
CA ASN A 1 -28.25 8.35 -0.84
C ASN A 1 -26.89 7.92 -0.33
N VAL A 2 -26.18 7.10 -1.10
CA VAL A 2 -24.83 6.59 -0.81
C VAL A 2 -23.82 7.72 -1.06
N ARG A 3 -23.02 8.08 -0.05
CA ARG A 3 -21.97 9.13 -0.16
C ARG A 3 -20.75 8.54 -0.84
N VAL A 4 -20.50 8.97 -2.07
CA VAL A 4 -19.47 8.40 -2.93
C VAL A 4 -18.35 9.40 -3.17
N ALA A 5 -17.12 8.99 -2.94
CA ALA A 5 -15.92 9.73 -3.29
C ALA A 5 -15.12 9.03 -4.40
N ALA A 6 -14.30 9.78 -5.12
CA ALA A 6 -13.34 9.19 -6.05
C ALA A 6 -11.92 9.34 -5.53
N TYR A 7 -11.09 8.30 -5.73
CA TYR A 7 -9.67 8.36 -5.51
C TYR A 7 -8.89 8.31 -6.83
N CYS A 8 -8.03 9.30 -7.03
CA CYS A 8 -7.22 9.46 -8.22
C CYS A 8 -5.73 9.49 -7.89
N ARG A 9 -4.91 8.90 -8.75
CA ARG A 9 -3.46 9.08 -8.75
C ARG A 9 -3.06 9.75 -10.06
N VAL A 10 -2.47 10.94 -9.96
CA VAL A 10 -2.02 11.72 -11.11
C VAL A 10 -0.49 11.80 -11.10
N SER A 11 0.13 11.65 -12.26
CA SER A 11 1.57 11.85 -12.42
C SER A 11 1.85 13.32 -12.67
N THR A 12 2.87 13.88 -11.99
CA THR A 12 3.32 15.26 -12.22
C THR A 12 4.53 15.23 -13.15
N GLY A 13 4.48 15.90 -14.28
CA GLY A 13 5.62 15.95 -15.21
C GLY A 13 5.49 16.91 -16.39
N ASP A 14 4.29 17.18 -16.88
CA ASP A 14 4.07 18.07 -18.05
C ASP A 14 2.71 18.77 -18.00
N GLU A 15 2.57 19.89 -18.73
CA GLU A 15 1.29 20.63 -18.89
C GLU A 15 0.15 19.74 -19.41
N SER A 16 0.47 18.69 -20.19
CA SER A 16 -0.47 17.65 -20.62
C SER A 16 -1.10 16.86 -19.46
N GLN A 17 -0.48 16.86 -18.28
CA GLN A 17 -0.92 16.10 -17.11
C GLN A 17 -1.81 16.92 -16.17
N GLN A 18 -1.70 18.23 -16.15
CA GLN A 18 -2.67 19.12 -15.49
C GLN A 18 -4.03 19.03 -16.17
N THR A 19 -4.04 18.97 -17.51
CA THR A 19 -5.25 18.67 -18.30
C THR A 19 -5.81 17.29 -17.97
N SER A 20 -4.95 16.29 -17.73
CA SER A 20 -5.37 14.93 -17.35
C SER A 20 -6.02 14.90 -15.96
N TYR A 21 -5.52 15.66 -14.97
CA TYR A 21 -6.13 15.74 -13.64
C TYR A 21 -7.51 16.40 -13.68
N ALA A 22 -7.61 17.56 -14.35
CA ALA A 22 -8.88 18.26 -14.51
C ALA A 22 -9.93 17.40 -15.24
N ALA A 23 -9.49 16.66 -16.28
CA ALA A 23 -10.35 15.72 -16.99
C ALA A 23 -10.81 14.55 -16.09
N GLN A 24 -9.93 13.96 -15.28
CA GLN A 24 -10.31 12.91 -14.34
C GLN A 24 -11.28 13.44 -13.27
N LYS A 25 -11.03 14.63 -12.74
CA LYS A 25 -11.92 15.26 -11.77
C LYS A 25 -13.30 15.49 -12.36
N SER A 26 -13.39 16.04 -13.55
CA SER A 26 -14.65 16.27 -14.25
C SER A 26 -15.37 14.95 -14.54
N PHE A 27 -14.65 13.93 -15.00
CA PHE A 27 -15.18 12.61 -15.28
C PHE A 27 -15.81 11.97 -14.04
N TYR A 28 -15.08 11.88 -12.92
CA TYR A 28 -15.59 11.25 -11.71
C TYR A 28 -16.70 12.05 -11.04
N THR A 29 -16.63 13.38 -11.09
CA THR A 29 -17.74 14.23 -10.61
C THR A 29 -19.01 13.90 -11.37
N ARG A 30 -18.93 13.86 -12.71
CA ARG A 30 -20.07 13.52 -13.56
C ARG A 30 -20.55 12.08 -13.31
N LEU A 31 -19.66 11.11 -13.33
CA LEU A 31 -19.98 9.70 -13.09
C LEU A 31 -20.76 9.49 -11.79
N ILE A 32 -20.34 10.15 -10.71
CA ILE A 32 -20.97 10.00 -9.41
C ILE A 32 -22.30 10.77 -9.35
N THR A 33 -22.39 11.98 -9.93
CA THR A 33 -23.59 12.80 -9.87
C THR A 33 -24.71 12.29 -10.79
N GLU A 34 -24.37 11.64 -11.90
CA GLU A 34 -25.34 11.07 -12.83
C GLU A 34 -25.91 9.73 -12.36
N LYS A 35 -25.23 9.04 -11.42
CA LYS A 35 -25.69 7.76 -10.95
C LYS A 35 -26.78 7.89 -9.88
N THR A 36 -27.95 7.38 -10.16
CA THR A 36 -29.10 7.44 -9.25
C THR A 36 -28.78 6.81 -7.90
N GLY A 37 -29.15 7.49 -6.81
CA GLY A 37 -28.91 7.04 -5.44
C GLY A 37 -27.52 7.39 -4.88
N TRP A 38 -26.61 7.93 -5.72
CA TRP A 38 -25.30 8.39 -5.28
C TRP A 38 -25.33 9.88 -4.95
N LYS A 39 -24.54 10.25 -3.94
CA LYS A 39 -24.27 11.63 -3.54
C LYS A 39 -22.77 11.86 -3.59
N PHE A 40 -22.36 12.86 -4.35
CA PHE A 40 -20.95 13.23 -4.46
C PHE A 40 -20.41 13.72 -3.11
N ALA A 41 -19.38 13.04 -2.59
CA ALA A 41 -18.73 13.36 -1.32
C ALA A 41 -17.34 13.99 -1.47
N GLY A 42 -16.74 13.92 -2.66
CA GLY A 42 -15.46 14.56 -2.93
C GLY A 42 -14.53 13.76 -3.85
N ILE A 43 -13.39 14.36 -4.14
CA ILE A 43 -12.29 13.72 -4.87
C ILE A 43 -11.02 13.86 -4.04
N TYR A 44 -10.34 12.73 -3.84
CA TYR A 44 -9.04 12.64 -3.20
C TYR A 44 -8.01 12.32 -4.28
N ALA A 45 -7.01 13.17 -4.42
CA ALA A 45 -6.04 13.01 -5.50
C ALA A 45 -4.61 13.18 -4.98
N ASP A 46 -3.81 12.14 -5.11
CA ASP A 46 -2.39 12.18 -4.80
C ASP A 46 -1.55 12.32 -6.06
N GLU A 47 -0.53 13.15 -5.97
CA GLU A 47 0.45 13.34 -7.03
C GLU A 47 1.53 12.25 -6.95
N ALA A 48 1.74 11.57 -8.06
CA ALA A 48 2.86 10.63 -8.23
C ALA A 48 4.06 11.42 -8.79
N LEU A 49 5.01 11.78 -7.93
CA LEU A 49 6.27 12.38 -8.39
C LEU A 49 7.07 11.31 -9.17
N SER A 50 7.35 11.60 -10.44
CA SER A 50 8.20 10.75 -11.27
C SER A 50 9.62 10.69 -10.71
N GLY A 51 10.16 9.47 -10.54
CA GLY A 51 11.57 9.26 -10.15
C GLY A 51 11.85 9.12 -8.65
N THR A 52 10.89 9.28 -7.75
CA THR A 52 11.07 9.00 -6.33
C THR A 52 10.06 8.00 -5.82
N SER A 53 10.55 7.00 -5.06
CA SER A 53 9.71 5.97 -4.41
C SER A 53 8.82 6.53 -3.28
N ARG A 54 8.91 7.83 -2.97
CA ARG A 54 8.14 8.50 -1.92
C ARG A 54 6.93 9.21 -2.48
N ILE A 55 5.89 8.47 -2.80
CA ILE A 55 4.56 9.03 -3.03
C ILE A 55 4.02 9.49 -1.67
N ARG A 56 3.82 10.80 -1.50
CA ARG A 56 3.04 11.32 -0.38
C ARG A 56 1.59 10.96 -0.67
N ARG A 57 1.01 10.09 0.13
CA ARG A 57 -0.39 9.67 0.02
C ARG A 57 -1.28 10.41 1.02
N ALA A 58 -1.09 11.72 1.11
CA ALA A 58 -1.82 12.55 2.06
C ALA A 58 -3.33 12.49 1.82
N GLU A 59 -3.74 12.55 0.56
CA GLU A 59 -5.14 12.49 0.18
C GLU A 59 -5.74 11.10 0.34
N PHE A 60 -4.99 10.05 0.07
CA PHE A 60 -5.42 8.69 0.36
C PHE A 60 -5.64 8.47 1.86
N ASN A 61 -4.69 8.92 2.68
CA ASN A 61 -4.82 8.80 4.14
C ASN A 61 -6.03 9.59 4.64
N ARG A 62 -6.23 10.82 4.15
CA ARG A 62 -7.41 11.62 4.47
C ARG A 62 -8.71 10.94 4.06
N MET A 63 -8.73 10.29 2.87
CA MET A 63 -9.88 9.49 2.42
C MET A 63 -10.17 8.33 3.38
N MET A 64 -9.15 7.61 3.81
CA MET A 64 -9.29 6.50 4.77
C MET A 64 -9.80 6.99 6.13
N GLU A 65 -9.32 8.14 6.62
CA GLU A 65 -9.80 8.78 7.84
C GLU A 65 -11.27 9.23 7.72
N ASP A 66 -11.63 9.85 6.61
CA ASP A 66 -13.01 10.27 6.33
C ASP A 66 -13.97 9.07 6.20
N ALA A 67 -13.50 7.95 5.64
CA ALA A 67 -14.26 6.70 5.63
C ALA A 67 -14.46 6.16 7.05
N LYS A 68 -13.41 6.10 7.88
CA LYS A 68 -13.47 5.69 9.29
C LYS A 68 -14.36 6.61 10.14
N ALA A 69 -14.40 7.88 9.81
CA ALA A 69 -15.28 8.87 10.45
C ALA A 69 -16.75 8.79 9.96
N GLY A 70 -17.09 7.82 9.13
CA GLY A 70 -18.43 7.64 8.61
C GLY A 70 -18.90 8.73 7.65
N LYS A 71 -17.98 9.43 6.98
CA LYS A 71 -18.32 10.46 5.98
C LYS A 71 -18.50 9.91 4.58
N LEU A 72 -17.97 8.72 4.31
CA LEU A 72 -18.03 8.03 3.03
C LEU A 72 -18.70 6.68 3.18
N ASP A 73 -19.51 6.31 2.20
CA ASP A 73 -20.14 4.99 2.12
C ASP A 73 -19.52 4.17 0.99
N TYR A 74 -18.91 4.84 0.00
CA TYR A 74 -18.39 4.19 -1.18
C TYR A 74 -17.24 4.97 -1.82
N ILE A 75 -16.27 4.27 -2.36
CA ILE A 75 -15.10 4.85 -3.04
C ILE A 75 -15.02 4.31 -4.47
N VAL A 76 -14.78 5.17 -5.44
CA VAL A 76 -14.52 4.78 -6.83
C VAL A 76 -13.05 5.04 -7.15
N SER A 77 -12.38 4.07 -7.74
CA SER A 77 -11.00 4.19 -8.20
C SER A 77 -10.84 3.59 -9.59
N LYS A 78 -9.92 4.13 -10.39
CA LYS A 78 -9.70 3.69 -11.76
C LYS A 78 -9.28 2.22 -11.86
N SER A 79 -8.45 1.75 -10.94
CA SER A 79 -7.93 0.39 -10.93
C SER A 79 -7.32 0.02 -9.59
N ILE A 80 -7.18 -1.27 -9.33
CA ILE A 80 -6.49 -1.83 -8.15
C ILE A 80 -5.06 -1.27 -8.05
N SER A 81 -4.32 -1.22 -9.14
CA SER A 81 -2.93 -0.73 -9.18
C SER A 81 -2.80 0.78 -8.91
N ARG A 82 -3.88 1.54 -9.06
CA ARG A 82 -3.93 2.97 -8.73
C ARG A 82 -4.36 3.22 -7.30
N PHE A 83 -5.09 2.28 -6.69
CA PHE A 83 -5.61 2.40 -5.34
C PHE A 83 -4.52 2.24 -4.27
N ALA A 84 -3.65 1.24 -4.39
CA ALA A 84 -2.57 1.02 -3.42
C ALA A 84 -1.21 0.80 -4.09
N ARG A 85 -0.14 0.68 -3.27
CA ARG A 85 1.24 0.57 -3.75
C ARG A 85 1.58 -0.84 -4.23
N ASN A 86 1.04 -1.82 -3.54
CA ASN A 86 1.27 -3.24 -3.77
C ASN A 86 0.02 -4.04 -3.37
N THR A 87 0.06 -5.34 -3.60
CA THR A 87 -1.05 -6.25 -3.32
C THR A 87 -1.41 -6.31 -1.84
N VAL A 88 -0.41 -6.29 -0.96
CA VAL A 88 -0.60 -6.36 0.50
C VAL A 88 -1.31 -5.12 1.01
N ASP A 89 -0.84 -3.92 0.61
CA ASP A 89 -1.47 -2.65 0.98
C ASP A 89 -2.92 -2.58 0.48
N THR A 90 -3.16 -3.01 -0.77
CA THR A 90 -4.52 -3.04 -1.34
C THR A 90 -5.45 -3.89 -0.48
N LEU A 91 -5.01 -5.11 -0.17
CA LEU A 91 -5.79 -6.06 0.62
C LEU A 91 -6.09 -5.53 2.02
N THR A 92 -5.08 -4.94 2.68
CA THR A 92 -5.21 -4.36 4.02
C THR A 92 -6.23 -3.23 4.03
N CYS A 93 -6.11 -2.27 3.11
CA CYS A 93 -7.04 -1.14 3.02
C CYS A 93 -8.48 -1.58 2.73
N ILE A 94 -8.68 -2.54 1.81
CA ILE A 94 -10.03 -3.04 1.50
C ILE A 94 -10.63 -3.76 2.72
N ARG A 95 -9.85 -4.57 3.43
CA ARG A 95 -10.31 -5.24 4.65
C ARG A 95 -10.70 -4.25 5.74
N GLU A 96 -9.89 -3.22 5.96
CA GLU A 96 -10.22 -2.14 6.91
C GLU A 96 -11.55 -1.48 6.56
N LEU A 97 -11.76 -1.10 5.30
CA LEU A 97 -12.99 -0.45 4.83
C LEU A 97 -14.22 -1.36 5.00
N ARG A 98 -14.08 -2.65 4.74
CA ARG A 98 -15.16 -3.63 4.89
C ARG A 98 -15.52 -3.94 6.34
N GLN A 99 -14.57 -3.75 7.28
CA GLN A 99 -14.78 -3.96 8.72
C GLN A 99 -15.46 -2.77 9.40
N LEU A 100 -15.63 -1.65 8.71
CA LEU A 100 -16.36 -0.51 9.24
C LEU A 100 -17.87 -0.84 9.38
N ASP A 101 -18.54 -0.10 10.24
CA ASP A 101 -19.99 -0.19 10.44
C ASP A 101 -20.64 1.18 10.19
N PRO A 102 -21.34 1.38 9.07
CA PRO A 102 -21.53 0.45 7.95
C PRO A 102 -20.25 0.23 7.12
N PRO A 103 -20.12 -0.91 6.42
CA PRO A 103 -18.97 -1.20 5.58
C PRO A 103 -18.88 -0.23 4.40
N VAL A 104 -17.66 0.19 4.07
CA VAL A 104 -17.37 1.08 2.94
C VAL A 104 -16.89 0.26 1.74
N GLY A 105 -17.61 0.35 0.63
CA GLY A 105 -17.28 -0.35 -0.62
C GLY A 105 -16.22 0.39 -1.44
N VAL A 106 -15.48 -0.36 -2.26
CA VAL A 106 -14.57 0.18 -3.28
C VAL A 106 -14.92 -0.42 -4.64
N PHE A 107 -15.14 0.43 -5.64
CA PHE A 107 -15.34 0.02 -7.01
C PHE A 107 -14.11 0.33 -7.86
N PHE A 108 -13.56 -0.69 -8.48
CA PHE A 108 -12.47 -0.60 -9.43
C PHE A 108 -13.01 -0.63 -10.86
N GLU A 109 -12.97 0.54 -11.51
CA GLU A 109 -13.58 0.75 -12.81
C GLU A 109 -13.00 -0.17 -13.90
N LYS A 110 -11.65 -0.22 -14.00
CA LYS A 110 -10.96 -0.98 -15.04
C LYS A 110 -11.23 -2.48 -14.94
N GLU A 111 -11.21 -3.01 -13.73
CA GLU A 111 -11.42 -4.42 -13.44
C GLU A 111 -12.92 -4.78 -13.33
N ASN A 112 -13.79 -3.77 -13.25
CA ASN A 112 -15.23 -3.90 -13.01
C ASN A 112 -15.54 -4.76 -11.77
N ILE A 113 -14.91 -4.40 -10.65
CA ILE A 113 -14.99 -5.12 -9.39
C ILE A 113 -15.54 -4.21 -8.31
N ASP A 114 -16.57 -4.67 -7.63
CA ASP A 114 -17.09 -4.11 -6.38
C ASP A 114 -16.62 -4.96 -5.19
N THR A 115 -15.97 -4.35 -4.22
CA THR A 115 -15.44 -5.08 -3.07
C THR A 115 -16.51 -5.61 -2.11
N LEU A 116 -17.75 -5.17 -2.22
CA LEU A 116 -18.86 -5.63 -1.39
C LEU A 116 -19.67 -6.76 -2.04
N ASP A 117 -19.42 -7.09 -3.32
CA ASP A 117 -20.11 -8.17 -4.01
C ASP A 117 -19.34 -9.50 -3.95
N ALA A 118 -19.93 -10.57 -4.49
CA ALA A 118 -19.32 -11.89 -4.53
C ALA A 118 -18.04 -11.95 -5.40
N LYS A 119 -17.94 -11.12 -6.44
CA LYS A 119 -16.71 -10.99 -7.25
C LYS A 119 -15.59 -10.36 -6.45
N GLY A 120 -15.93 -9.36 -5.62
CA GLY A 120 -14.98 -8.74 -4.70
C GLY A 120 -14.38 -9.74 -3.71
N GLU A 121 -15.19 -10.64 -3.14
CA GLU A 121 -14.72 -11.72 -2.26
C GLU A 121 -13.73 -12.65 -2.96
N LEU A 122 -14.04 -13.08 -4.18
CA LEU A 122 -13.13 -13.92 -4.95
C LEU A 122 -11.80 -13.21 -5.20
N ILE A 123 -11.83 -11.95 -5.61
CA ILE A 123 -10.63 -11.15 -5.86
C ILE A 123 -9.82 -10.94 -4.59
N LEU A 124 -10.45 -10.68 -3.45
CA LEU A 124 -9.75 -10.57 -2.16
C LEU A 124 -9.06 -11.88 -1.78
N THR A 125 -9.66 -13.02 -2.11
CA THR A 125 -9.05 -14.34 -1.90
C THR A 125 -7.81 -14.51 -2.77
N ILE A 126 -7.89 -14.17 -4.05
CA ILE A 126 -6.76 -14.23 -5.00
C ILE A 126 -5.64 -13.26 -4.57
N LEU A 127 -5.97 -12.02 -4.23
CA LEU A 127 -5.00 -11.03 -3.75
C LEU A 127 -4.33 -11.49 -2.45
N SER A 128 -5.06 -12.19 -1.57
CA SER A 128 -4.50 -12.75 -0.34
C SER A 128 -3.45 -13.82 -0.62
N ALA A 129 -3.73 -14.72 -1.57
CA ALA A 129 -2.78 -15.76 -1.98
C ALA A 129 -1.53 -15.15 -2.62
N LEU A 130 -1.68 -14.16 -3.52
CA LEU A 130 -0.56 -13.44 -4.12
C LEU A 130 0.29 -12.68 -3.10
N ALA A 131 -0.35 -12.04 -2.11
CA ALA A 131 0.37 -11.33 -1.04
C ALA A 131 1.19 -12.29 -0.16
N GLN A 132 0.69 -13.50 0.09
CA GLN A 132 1.44 -14.54 0.79
C GLN A 132 2.64 -15.03 0.00
N ASP A 133 2.48 -15.26 -1.30
CA ASP A 133 3.57 -15.70 -2.17
C ASP A 133 4.65 -14.63 -2.31
N GLU A 134 4.27 -13.35 -2.45
CA GLU A 134 5.20 -12.22 -2.48
C GLU A 134 6.02 -12.14 -1.19
N SER A 135 5.38 -12.25 -0.02
CA SER A 135 6.04 -12.24 1.29
C SER A 135 7.00 -13.42 1.47
N ARG A 136 6.61 -14.62 1.03
CA ARG A 136 7.45 -15.83 1.05
C ARG A 136 8.68 -15.63 0.15
N SER A 137 8.49 -15.18 -1.07
CA SER A 137 9.57 -14.94 -2.04
C SER A 137 10.58 -13.93 -1.52
N ILE A 138 10.14 -12.83 -0.89
CA ILE A 138 11.03 -11.84 -0.26
C ILE A 138 11.84 -12.49 0.85
N SER A 139 11.22 -13.27 1.73
CA SER A 139 11.90 -13.97 2.83
C SER A 139 12.94 -14.96 2.32
N ASP A 140 12.62 -15.73 1.28
CA ASP A 140 13.53 -16.73 0.69
C ASP A 140 14.72 -16.03 0.00
N ASN A 141 14.48 -14.93 -0.72
CA ASN A 141 15.54 -14.13 -1.31
C ASN A 141 16.49 -13.53 -0.28
N ILE A 142 15.96 -13.03 0.84
CA ILE A 142 16.76 -12.51 1.96
C ILE A 142 17.61 -13.65 2.57
N ARG A 143 17.01 -14.81 2.87
CA ARG A 143 17.73 -15.97 3.40
C ARG A 143 18.85 -16.41 2.44
N TRP A 144 18.54 -16.52 1.15
CA TRP A 144 19.53 -16.86 0.14
C TRP A 144 20.69 -15.87 0.08
N ALA A 145 20.38 -14.56 0.12
CA ALA A 145 21.41 -13.52 0.11
C ALA A 145 22.31 -13.60 1.36
N PHE A 146 21.73 -13.85 2.54
CA PHE A 146 22.49 -14.09 3.76
C PHE A 146 23.37 -15.33 3.66
N GLN A 147 22.83 -16.46 3.21
CA GLN A 147 23.60 -17.70 3.03
C GLN A 147 24.79 -17.49 2.08
N LYS A 148 24.60 -16.78 0.96
CA LYS A 148 25.69 -16.47 0.03
C LYS A 148 26.79 -15.60 0.68
N LYS A 149 26.42 -14.61 1.47
CA LYS A 149 27.38 -13.78 2.21
C LYS A 149 28.14 -14.61 3.26
N PHE A 150 27.48 -15.49 3.99
CA PHE A 150 28.14 -16.40 4.91
C PHE A 150 29.13 -17.33 4.21
N GLN A 151 28.73 -17.95 3.09
CA GLN A 151 29.59 -18.82 2.27
C GLN A 151 30.82 -18.08 1.70
N ALA A 152 30.66 -16.78 1.38
CA ALA A 152 31.74 -15.92 0.91
C ALA A 152 32.65 -15.37 2.03
N GLY A 153 32.41 -15.78 3.30
CA GLY A 153 33.20 -15.29 4.45
C GLY A 153 32.91 -13.83 4.83
N GLN A 154 31.78 -13.28 4.37
CA GLN A 154 31.35 -11.89 4.63
C GLN A 154 30.03 -11.84 5.39
N PRO A 155 29.94 -12.40 6.59
CA PRO A 155 28.69 -12.40 7.35
C PRO A 155 28.36 -10.97 7.80
N GLN A 156 27.13 -10.52 7.48
CA GLN A 156 26.58 -9.27 8.05
C GLN A 156 25.83 -9.62 9.34
N ILE A 157 26.51 -9.49 10.47
CA ILE A 157 25.88 -9.71 11.80
C ILE A 157 25.75 -8.34 12.48
N ASN A 158 24.61 -8.11 13.10
CA ASN A 158 24.41 -6.94 13.93
C ASN A 158 25.00 -7.19 15.31
N LEU A 159 26.26 -6.81 15.48
CA LEU A 159 26.99 -6.99 16.74
C LEU A 159 26.37 -6.27 17.94
N ASN A 160 25.61 -5.20 17.73
CA ASN A 160 24.90 -4.49 18.80
C ASN A 160 23.79 -5.34 19.47
N ARG A 161 23.43 -6.48 18.86
CA ARG A 161 22.43 -7.43 19.39
C ARG A 161 23.00 -8.81 19.68
N MET A 162 24.31 -8.97 19.59
CA MET A 162 25.00 -10.23 19.82
C MET A 162 25.83 -10.11 21.08
N LEU A 163 25.45 -10.86 22.11
CA LEU A 163 26.21 -10.93 23.37
C LEU A 163 27.55 -11.63 23.15
N GLY A 164 28.59 -11.16 23.81
CA GLY A 164 29.91 -11.77 23.80
C GLY A 164 30.85 -11.28 22.69
N TYR A 165 30.38 -10.46 21.75
CA TYR A 165 31.20 -9.93 20.65
C TYR A 165 31.01 -8.43 20.45
N GLU A 166 32.09 -7.77 20.05
CA GLU A 166 32.10 -6.36 19.67
C GLU A 166 32.85 -6.15 18.35
N LYS A 167 32.62 -5.01 17.73
CA LYS A 167 33.32 -4.63 16.49
C LYS A 167 34.64 -3.97 16.83
N GLY A 168 35.75 -4.55 16.39
CA GLY A 168 37.10 -3.94 16.48
C GLY A 168 37.23 -2.74 15.56
N GLU A 169 38.26 -1.90 15.82
CA GLU A 169 38.56 -0.70 15.01
C GLU A 169 38.86 -1.02 13.54
N ASP A 170 39.40 -2.18 13.27
CA ASP A 170 39.67 -2.75 11.95
C ASP A 170 38.45 -3.41 11.27
N GLY A 171 37.30 -3.38 11.92
CA GLY A 171 36.07 -3.99 11.45
C GLY A 171 35.96 -5.51 11.70
N THR A 172 36.97 -6.13 12.32
CA THR A 172 36.96 -7.54 12.76
C THR A 172 36.10 -7.74 14.01
N TRP A 173 35.78 -8.98 14.31
CA TRP A 173 35.05 -9.32 15.51
C TRP A 173 36.01 -9.58 16.66
N LYS A 174 35.80 -8.93 17.79
CA LYS A 174 36.54 -9.14 19.03
C LYS A 174 35.61 -9.68 20.09
N ILE A 175 36.15 -10.50 20.97
CA ILE A 175 35.39 -11.02 22.14
C ILE A 175 35.29 -9.89 23.16
N HIS A 176 34.05 -9.59 23.59
CA HIS A 176 33.78 -8.69 24.69
C HIS A 176 33.90 -9.45 26.01
N ALA A 177 35.02 -9.25 26.73
CA ALA A 177 35.42 -10.09 27.86
C ALA A 177 34.32 -10.25 28.93
N GLU A 178 33.68 -9.16 29.35
CA GLU A 178 32.64 -9.19 30.38
C GLU A 178 31.35 -9.89 29.94
N GLN A 179 31.01 -9.78 28.64
CA GLN A 179 29.84 -10.44 28.10
C GLN A 179 30.07 -11.89 27.76
N ALA A 180 31.31 -12.27 27.44
CA ALA A 180 31.69 -13.64 27.13
C ALA A 180 31.62 -14.60 28.37
N GLU A 181 31.70 -14.03 29.60
CA GLU A 181 31.50 -14.78 30.82
C GLU A 181 30.02 -15.20 31.07
N ILE A 182 29.08 -14.55 30.35
CA ILE A 182 27.62 -14.74 30.50
C ILE A 182 27.10 -15.73 29.44
N VAL A 183 27.85 -15.97 28.36
CA VAL A 183 27.48 -16.79 27.20
C VAL A 183 28.14 -18.16 27.30
#